data_cc20bd6ced9a1ed328a7937ba602d647
#
_entry.id   cc20bd6ced9a1ed328a7937ba602d647
#
_cell.length_a   1.000
_cell.length_b   1.000
_cell.length_c   1.000
_cell.angle_alpha   90.00
_cell.angle_beta   90.00
_cell.angle_gamma   90.00
#
_symmetry.space_group_name_H-M   'P 1'
#
loop_
_entity.id
_entity.type
_entity.pdbx_description
1 polymer ?
#
loop_
_entity_poly.entity_id
_entity_poly.type
_entity_poly.pdbx_seq_one_letter_code
_entity_poly.pdbx_strand_id
1 'polypeptide(L)'
;EMARTTDQFEVNEGTFNKPTYKKYAGRSGEIVFRLEGKDYTCTLDVEQYDADYSDGEVMTLNTATKGPGIDIVFIGDGYDAKDIAKGTFKQNTEEGFKHFFGIEPYSTYKDYFNVYAVVSKSDDSGIGTVNTVIDTKFGSYFTQNRINAPNADKCFKWAKRANASMDLSKSLVIMLMNTSTYEGVTMMYGDGSAIACCPVSTDAYPYNFRGIIQHEAGGHGFGKLGDEYIYHNAFIQTCNCIDGCEHPHGDDDTSTSFGVYKSKGWYKNLSMTSDAKQVPWAHLIYHKNYSDKVDMYEGGYMHTRGVYRSEATSCMNNNIPYYSAISRQAIVERIKAYAGEPFDFDDFVAKDSFEVGTKSLTRTFDWTFGVDPKMVRANGDGPIYMGEHPNVK
;
A
#
# COMPACT_ATOMS: atom_id res chain seq x y z
N GLU A 1 -2.13 37.34 -37.64
CA GLU A 1 -3.30 37.90 -36.93
C GLU A 1 -4.03 36.77 -36.21
N MET A 2 -4.00 36.83 -34.91
CA MET A 2 -4.64 35.85 -34.05
C MET A 2 -6.15 36.02 -33.99
N ALA A 3 -6.75 34.89 -33.82
CA ALA A 3 -8.14 34.54 -33.67
C ALA A 3 -9.08 35.64 -33.19
N ARG A 4 -10.19 35.78 -33.87
CA ARG A 4 -11.37 36.41 -33.32
C ARG A 4 -12.13 35.42 -32.47
N THR A 5 -11.82 35.40 -31.18
CA THR A 5 -12.77 34.90 -30.18
C THR A 5 -13.46 36.09 -29.56
N THR A 6 -14.74 36.00 -29.34
CA THR A 6 -15.52 37.04 -28.61
C THR A 6 -15.10 37.09 -27.14
N ASP A 7 -14.38 36.09 -26.66
CA ASP A 7 -13.77 36.02 -25.35
C ASP A 7 -12.25 35.83 -25.49
N GLN A 8 -11.47 36.74 -24.96
CA GLN A 8 -10.01 36.61 -24.90
C GLN A 8 -9.63 35.79 -23.68
N PHE A 9 -8.84 34.74 -23.88
CA PHE A 9 -8.15 34.02 -22.81
C PHE A 9 -6.66 33.95 -23.15
N GLU A 10 -5.82 34.18 -22.14
CA GLU A 10 -4.38 33.99 -22.29
C GLU A 10 -4.06 32.52 -22.20
N VAL A 11 -3.43 31.98 -23.22
CA VAL A 11 -2.76 30.69 -23.22
C VAL A 11 -1.29 30.98 -22.99
N ASN A 12 -0.80 30.79 -21.77
CA ASN A 12 0.63 30.71 -21.49
C ASN A 12 1.08 29.26 -21.68
N GLU A 13 2.17 29.06 -22.40
CA GLU A 13 2.80 27.80 -22.74
C GLU A 13 2.49 26.64 -21.78
N GLY A 14 1.33 25.98 -21.99
CA GLY A 14 0.92 24.77 -21.29
C GLY A 14 0.23 24.94 -19.94
N THR A 15 0.05 26.14 -19.39
CA THR A 15 -0.65 26.33 -18.11
C THR A 15 -1.72 27.41 -18.21
N PHE A 16 -2.97 27.02 -17.97
CA PHE A 16 -4.03 27.99 -17.76
C PHE A 16 -3.91 28.63 -16.37
N ASN A 17 -4.05 29.95 -16.32
CA ASN A 17 -4.28 30.63 -15.06
C ASN A 17 -5.61 30.14 -14.45
N LYS A 18 -5.60 29.75 -13.17
CA LYS A 18 -6.73 29.20 -12.42
C LYS A 18 -8.08 29.95 -12.60
N PRO A 19 -8.14 31.30 -12.53
CA PRO A 19 -9.38 32.04 -12.77
C PRO A 19 -9.87 31.95 -14.22
N THR A 20 -8.98 31.90 -15.18
CA THR A 20 -9.30 31.80 -16.60
C THR A 20 -9.85 30.43 -16.94
N TYR A 21 -9.23 29.37 -16.38
CA TYR A 21 -9.69 28.00 -16.55
C TYR A 21 -11.15 27.83 -16.06
N LYS A 22 -11.47 28.26 -14.84
CA LYS A 22 -12.83 28.15 -14.29
C LYS A 22 -13.89 28.85 -15.15
N LYS A 23 -13.54 29.96 -15.79
CA LYS A 23 -14.46 30.70 -16.69
C LYS A 23 -14.82 29.90 -17.93
N TYR A 24 -13.89 29.09 -18.45
CA TYR A 24 -14.06 28.39 -19.73
C TYR A 24 -14.25 26.87 -19.58
N ALA A 25 -14.17 26.34 -18.37
CA ALA A 25 -14.36 24.91 -18.11
C ALA A 25 -15.70 24.40 -18.70
N GLY A 26 -15.65 23.27 -19.39
CA GLY A 26 -16.81 22.66 -20.04
C GLY A 26 -17.33 23.37 -21.27
N ARG A 27 -16.55 24.29 -21.87
CA ARG A 27 -16.89 24.98 -23.10
C ARG A 27 -16.05 24.49 -24.25
N SER A 28 -16.69 24.34 -25.42
CA SER A 28 -16.01 24.15 -26.70
C SER A 28 -16.00 25.44 -27.49
N GLY A 29 -14.94 25.67 -28.24
CA GLY A 29 -14.82 26.84 -29.12
C GLY A 29 -14.01 26.54 -30.37
N GLU A 30 -14.16 27.38 -31.37
CA GLU A 30 -13.35 27.35 -32.59
C GLU A 30 -12.36 28.51 -32.58
N ILE A 31 -11.09 28.18 -32.87
CA ILE A 31 -10.05 29.17 -33.14
C ILE A 31 -9.80 29.15 -34.64
N VAL A 32 -10.02 30.28 -35.28
CA VAL A 32 -9.68 30.46 -36.69
C VAL A 32 -8.41 31.31 -36.77
N PHE A 33 -7.40 30.78 -37.40
CA PHE A 33 -6.16 31.52 -37.68
C PHE A 33 -5.88 31.55 -39.20
N ARG A 34 -5.32 32.63 -39.66
CA ARG A 34 -5.00 32.84 -41.07
C ARG A 34 -3.50 32.72 -41.28
N LEU A 35 -3.10 31.81 -42.14
CA LEU A 35 -1.72 31.63 -42.56
C LEU A 35 -1.67 31.74 -44.11
N GLU A 36 -0.82 32.58 -44.65
CA GLU A 36 -0.64 32.77 -46.09
C GLU A 36 -1.95 32.98 -46.85
N GLY A 37 -2.87 33.75 -46.24
CA GLY A 37 -4.18 34.10 -46.84
C GLY A 37 -5.25 33.01 -46.79
N LYS A 38 -4.95 31.84 -46.17
CA LYS A 38 -5.87 30.73 -46.01
C LYS A 38 -6.26 30.58 -44.53
N ASP A 39 -7.56 30.41 -44.30
CA ASP A 39 -8.09 30.19 -42.96
C ASP A 39 -8.00 28.73 -42.55
N TYR A 40 -7.56 28.50 -41.32
CA TYR A 40 -7.49 27.22 -40.67
C TYR A 40 -8.33 27.28 -39.39
N THR A 41 -9.17 26.29 -39.17
CA THR A 41 -10.01 26.18 -37.97
C THR A 41 -9.46 25.05 -37.07
N CYS A 42 -9.31 25.36 -35.79
CA CYS A 42 -8.97 24.40 -34.76
C CYS A 42 -10.07 24.39 -33.68
N THR A 43 -10.60 23.27 -33.34
CA THR A 43 -11.57 23.14 -32.24
C THR A 43 -10.80 23.05 -30.93
N LEU A 44 -11.18 23.87 -29.97
CA LEU A 44 -10.65 23.82 -28.60
C LEU A 44 -11.75 23.39 -27.67
N ASP A 45 -11.56 22.24 -27.01
CA ASP A 45 -12.42 21.76 -25.93
C ASP A 45 -11.73 22.03 -24.60
N VAL A 46 -12.37 22.81 -23.73
CA VAL A 46 -11.88 23.05 -22.37
C VAL A 46 -12.55 22.04 -21.43
N GLU A 47 -11.80 21.04 -21.01
CA GLU A 47 -12.29 20.03 -20.09
C GLU A 47 -12.76 20.66 -18.76
N GLN A 48 -13.86 20.16 -18.21
CA GLN A 48 -14.32 20.54 -16.88
C GLN A 48 -13.56 19.70 -15.84
N TYR A 49 -13.00 20.36 -14.84
CA TYR A 49 -12.33 19.71 -13.72
C TYR A 49 -13.07 20.02 -12.43
N ASP A 50 -13.28 18.97 -11.62
CA ASP A 50 -14.12 19.03 -10.41
C ASP A 50 -13.33 19.28 -9.13
N ALA A 51 -11.99 19.21 -9.18
CA ALA A 51 -11.14 19.32 -8.02
C ALA A 51 -10.07 20.42 -8.19
N ASP A 52 -10.10 21.41 -7.33
CA ASP A 52 -9.19 22.58 -7.35
C ASP A 52 -8.38 22.61 -6.06
N TYR A 53 -7.52 21.59 -5.87
CA TYR A 53 -6.67 21.49 -4.70
C TYR A 53 -5.30 22.13 -4.92
N SER A 54 -4.80 22.81 -3.89
CA SER A 54 -3.44 23.36 -3.88
C SER A 54 -2.43 22.29 -3.48
N ASP A 55 -1.20 22.39 -3.99
CA ASP A 55 -0.12 21.50 -3.57
C ASP A 55 0.14 21.62 -2.06
N GLY A 56 0.09 20.49 -1.35
CA GLY A 56 0.19 20.43 0.10
C GLY A 56 -1.12 20.68 0.86
N GLU A 57 -2.24 20.85 0.17
CA GLU A 57 -3.54 20.92 0.81
C GLU A 57 -3.90 19.58 1.47
N VAL A 58 -4.53 19.65 2.64
CA VAL A 58 -4.86 18.46 3.45
C VAL A 58 -6.36 18.16 3.34
N MET A 59 -6.68 16.94 2.97
CA MET A 59 -8.03 16.39 2.99
C MET A 59 -8.17 15.44 4.17
N THR A 60 -9.23 15.56 4.97
CA THR A 60 -9.56 14.61 6.03
C THR A 60 -10.55 13.59 5.50
N LEU A 61 -10.20 12.31 5.55
CA LEU A 61 -11.02 11.18 5.09
C LEU A 61 -11.73 10.47 6.24
N ASN A 62 -11.11 10.45 7.41
CA ASN A 62 -11.67 9.89 8.64
C ASN A 62 -11.08 10.58 9.87
N THR A 63 -11.89 10.69 10.91
CA THR A 63 -11.44 11.17 12.22
C THR A 63 -11.68 10.09 13.25
N ALA A 64 -10.66 9.75 14.02
CA ALA A 64 -10.76 8.78 15.09
C ALA A 64 -11.79 9.19 16.14
N THR A 65 -12.56 8.23 16.61
CA THR A 65 -13.51 8.40 17.72
C THR A 65 -13.14 7.56 18.94
N LYS A 66 -12.06 6.76 18.81
CA LYS A 66 -11.50 5.92 19.88
C LYS A 66 -9.98 6.14 20.01
N GLY A 67 -9.51 6.19 21.24
CA GLY A 67 -8.09 6.41 21.54
C GLY A 67 -7.59 7.79 21.08
N PRO A 68 -6.25 7.98 21.01
CA PRO A 68 -5.64 9.24 20.59
C PRO A 68 -5.72 9.48 19.06
N GLY A 69 -6.14 8.46 18.28
CA GLY A 69 -6.07 8.43 16.84
C GLY A 69 -4.72 7.93 16.33
N ILE A 70 -4.78 6.98 15.39
CA ILE A 70 -3.61 6.43 14.68
C ILE A 70 -3.60 7.08 13.30
N ASP A 71 -2.53 7.79 12.95
CA ASP A 71 -2.49 8.56 11.72
C ASP A 71 -2.13 7.68 10.51
N ILE A 72 -2.97 7.70 9.49
CA ILE A 72 -2.69 7.20 8.15
C ILE A 72 -2.74 8.36 7.18
N VAL A 73 -1.69 8.53 6.37
CA VAL A 73 -1.61 9.64 5.43
C VAL A 73 -1.37 9.15 4.02
N PHE A 74 -2.30 9.45 3.14
CA PHE A 74 -2.14 9.27 1.71
C PHE A 74 -1.36 10.44 1.11
N ILE A 75 -0.36 10.13 0.30
CA ILE A 75 0.37 11.08 -0.56
C ILE A 75 0.38 10.52 -1.98
N GLY A 76 0.71 11.33 -2.98
CA GLY A 76 0.74 10.88 -4.37
C GLY A 76 2.08 11.14 -5.03
N ASP A 77 2.53 10.23 -5.90
CA ASP A 77 3.68 10.46 -6.77
C ASP A 77 3.27 10.29 -8.24
N GLY A 78 3.78 11.15 -9.12
CA GLY A 78 3.42 11.15 -10.53
C GLY A 78 2.04 11.74 -10.84
N TYR A 79 1.47 12.56 -9.97
CA TYR A 79 0.23 13.32 -10.26
C TYR A 79 0.60 14.76 -10.58
N ASP A 80 0.47 15.17 -11.84
CA ASP A 80 0.72 16.54 -12.26
C ASP A 80 -0.45 17.49 -11.92
N ALA A 81 -0.34 18.76 -12.30
CA ALA A 81 -1.39 19.74 -12.05
C ALA A 81 -2.72 19.36 -12.71
N LYS A 82 -2.67 18.69 -13.86
CA LYS A 82 -3.84 18.25 -14.61
C LYS A 82 -4.53 17.09 -13.92
N ASP A 83 -3.77 16.12 -13.43
CA ASP A 83 -4.29 14.99 -12.65
C ASP A 83 -4.96 15.44 -11.36
N ILE A 84 -4.36 16.42 -10.66
CA ILE A 84 -4.95 17.02 -9.46
C ILE A 84 -6.26 17.73 -9.82
N ALA A 85 -6.26 18.56 -10.85
CA ALA A 85 -7.44 19.33 -11.26
C ALA A 85 -8.58 18.43 -11.77
N LYS A 86 -8.28 17.35 -12.48
CA LYS A 86 -9.25 16.32 -12.89
C LYS A 86 -9.84 15.54 -11.72
N GLY A 87 -9.24 15.61 -10.55
CA GLY A 87 -9.64 14.85 -9.39
C GLY A 87 -9.11 13.41 -9.37
N THR A 88 -8.17 13.06 -10.25
CA THR A 88 -7.59 11.70 -10.33
C THR A 88 -6.95 11.31 -9.01
N PHE A 89 -6.13 12.19 -8.41
CA PHE A 89 -5.54 11.95 -7.09
C PHE A 89 -6.62 11.75 -6.01
N LYS A 90 -7.65 12.59 -5.99
CA LYS A 90 -8.75 12.50 -5.03
C LYS A 90 -9.50 11.17 -5.17
N GLN A 91 -9.87 10.78 -6.39
CA GLN A 91 -10.56 9.52 -6.67
C GLN A 91 -9.73 8.32 -6.23
N ASN A 92 -8.45 8.27 -6.62
CA ASN A 92 -7.55 7.19 -6.22
C ASN A 92 -7.35 7.14 -4.70
N THR A 93 -7.31 8.29 -4.03
CA THR A 93 -7.24 8.36 -2.56
C THR A 93 -8.50 7.80 -1.90
N GLU A 94 -9.68 8.19 -2.36
CA GLU A 94 -10.96 7.70 -1.85
C GLU A 94 -11.12 6.19 -2.09
N GLU A 95 -10.66 5.70 -3.24
CA GLU A 95 -10.64 4.28 -3.55
C GLU A 95 -9.64 3.52 -2.67
N GLY A 96 -8.41 4.03 -2.53
CA GLY A 96 -7.41 3.45 -1.63
C GLY A 96 -7.88 3.39 -0.17
N PHE A 97 -8.55 4.43 0.30
CA PHE A 97 -9.19 4.45 1.62
C PHE A 97 -10.26 3.35 1.76
N LYS A 98 -11.15 3.19 0.77
CA LYS A 98 -12.16 2.12 0.77
C LYS A 98 -11.51 0.74 0.77
N HIS A 99 -10.43 0.56 0.03
CA HIS A 99 -9.70 -0.70 -0.04
C HIS A 99 -9.01 -1.03 1.29
N PHE A 100 -8.35 -0.06 1.93
CA PHE A 100 -7.67 -0.26 3.20
C PHE A 100 -8.64 -0.68 4.31
N PHE A 101 -9.80 0.00 4.40
CA PHE A 101 -10.82 -0.31 5.40
C PHE A 101 -11.86 -1.34 4.91
N GLY A 102 -11.72 -1.89 3.72
CA GLY A 102 -12.60 -2.92 3.16
C GLY A 102 -12.16 -4.35 3.47
N ILE A 103 -11.24 -4.55 4.41
CA ILE A 103 -10.74 -5.86 4.86
C ILE A 103 -10.70 -5.90 6.39
N GLU A 104 -11.05 -7.05 6.98
CA GLU A 104 -10.92 -7.24 8.42
C GLU A 104 -9.44 -7.45 8.81
N PRO A 105 -9.00 -6.91 9.96
CA PRO A 105 -9.80 -6.28 11.02
C PRO A 105 -9.94 -4.75 10.85
N TYR A 106 -9.40 -4.15 9.79
CA TYR A 106 -9.42 -2.69 9.62
C TYR A 106 -10.82 -2.11 9.58
N SER A 107 -11.81 -2.82 8.99
CA SER A 107 -13.19 -2.35 8.95
C SER A 107 -13.81 -2.26 10.34
N THR A 108 -13.63 -3.29 11.17
CA THR A 108 -14.13 -3.33 12.56
C THR A 108 -13.44 -2.29 13.47
N TYR A 109 -12.16 -1.99 13.23
CA TYR A 109 -11.37 -1.09 14.07
C TYR A 109 -11.14 0.29 13.45
N LYS A 110 -11.90 0.67 12.44
CA LYS A 110 -11.77 1.95 11.73
C LYS A 110 -11.81 3.18 12.63
N ASP A 111 -12.59 3.12 13.71
CA ASP A 111 -12.77 4.20 14.68
C ASP A 111 -11.49 4.62 15.41
N TYR A 112 -10.43 3.82 15.36
CA TYR A 112 -9.12 4.14 15.95
C TYR A 112 -8.22 4.98 15.06
N PHE A 113 -8.61 5.25 13.81
CA PHE A 113 -7.72 5.86 12.82
C PHE A 113 -8.14 7.28 12.46
N ASN A 114 -7.18 8.20 12.44
CA ASN A 114 -7.27 9.43 11.66
C ASN A 114 -6.73 9.14 10.27
N VAL A 115 -7.43 9.55 9.24
CA VAL A 115 -6.98 9.33 7.87
C VAL A 115 -7.03 10.63 7.10
N TYR A 116 -5.89 10.98 6.51
CA TYR A 116 -5.70 12.19 5.75
C TYR A 116 -5.17 11.87 4.36
N ALA A 117 -5.31 12.83 3.46
CA ALA A 117 -4.54 12.88 2.25
C ALA A 117 -3.88 14.25 2.12
N VAL A 118 -2.63 14.27 1.68
CA VAL A 118 -1.90 15.50 1.40
C VAL A 118 -1.66 15.57 -0.10
N VAL A 119 -2.30 16.52 -0.75
CA VAL A 119 -2.17 16.75 -2.19
C VAL A 119 -0.70 16.92 -2.56
N SER A 120 -0.23 16.12 -3.48
CA SER A 120 1.18 16.03 -3.86
C SER A 120 1.31 16.21 -5.36
N LYS A 121 1.62 17.44 -5.79
CA LYS A 121 1.77 17.77 -7.19
C LYS A 121 3.17 17.45 -7.68
N SER A 122 3.29 16.60 -8.68
CA SER A 122 4.50 16.34 -9.46
C SER A 122 4.62 17.32 -10.62
N ASP A 123 5.82 17.46 -11.19
CA ASP A 123 6.00 18.27 -12.41
C ASP A 123 5.47 17.50 -13.63
N ASP A 124 5.66 16.18 -13.67
CA ASP A 124 5.17 15.30 -14.72
C ASP A 124 4.13 14.29 -14.20
N SER A 125 3.25 13.80 -15.10
CA SER A 125 2.30 12.72 -14.85
C SER A 125 2.90 11.35 -15.12
N GLY A 126 2.56 10.37 -14.26
CA GLY A 126 3.02 8.99 -14.38
C GLY A 126 4.28 8.67 -13.60
N ILE A 127 4.76 7.43 -13.73
CA ILE A 127 5.97 6.93 -13.05
C ILE A 127 6.95 6.41 -14.10
N GLY A 128 8.18 6.89 -14.03
CA GLY A 128 9.24 6.54 -14.96
C GLY A 128 9.86 5.16 -14.74
N THR A 129 10.87 4.88 -15.53
CA THR A 129 11.71 3.68 -15.43
C THR A 129 13.18 4.11 -15.44
N VAL A 130 14.10 3.16 -15.24
CA VAL A 130 15.55 3.44 -15.39
C VAL A 130 15.92 4.03 -16.75
N ASN A 131 15.10 3.84 -17.78
CA ASN A 131 15.34 4.32 -19.15
C ASN A 131 14.46 5.50 -19.55
N THR A 132 13.45 5.85 -18.74
CA THR A 132 12.50 6.91 -19.02
C THR A 132 12.34 7.77 -17.77
N VAL A 133 12.97 8.93 -17.79
CA VAL A 133 12.90 9.87 -16.66
C VAL A 133 11.53 10.58 -16.70
N ILE A 134 10.83 10.55 -15.58
CA ILE A 134 9.63 11.34 -15.31
C ILE A 134 9.91 12.10 -14.02
N ASP A 135 9.70 13.42 -14.03
CA ASP A 135 9.98 14.27 -12.86
C ASP A 135 8.80 14.21 -11.89
N THR A 136 8.90 13.30 -10.95
CA THR A 136 7.89 13.11 -9.93
C THR A 136 8.28 13.77 -8.61
N LYS A 137 7.29 14.12 -7.79
CA LYS A 137 7.49 14.84 -6.53
C LYS A 137 8.47 14.14 -5.58
N PHE A 138 8.39 12.82 -5.50
CA PHE A 138 9.19 12.03 -4.57
C PHE A 138 10.28 11.21 -5.26
N GLY A 139 10.33 11.21 -6.59
CA GLY A 139 11.38 10.58 -7.37
C GLY A 139 11.23 9.07 -7.50
N SER A 140 10.00 8.55 -7.53
CA SER A 140 9.75 7.12 -7.75
C SER A 140 9.97 6.73 -9.20
N TYR A 141 10.54 5.55 -9.43
CA TYR A 141 10.65 4.94 -10.76
C TYR A 141 10.74 3.42 -10.66
N PHE A 142 10.44 2.74 -11.77
CA PHE A 142 10.59 1.29 -11.85
C PHE A 142 12.00 0.90 -12.27
N THR A 143 12.58 -0.06 -11.57
CA THR A 143 13.70 -0.87 -12.05
C THR A 143 13.14 -2.06 -12.84
N GLN A 144 14.02 -2.98 -13.30
CA GLN A 144 13.55 -4.18 -14.00
C GLN A 144 12.67 -5.09 -13.12
N ASN A 145 12.84 -5.07 -11.81
CA ASN A 145 12.27 -6.06 -10.90
C ASN A 145 11.47 -5.44 -9.75
N ARG A 146 11.51 -4.13 -9.55
CA ARG A 146 10.82 -3.48 -8.43
C ARG A 146 10.73 -1.97 -8.57
N ILE A 147 9.89 -1.35 -7.74
CA ILE A 147 9.87 0.08 -7.52
C ILE A 147 11.18 0.49 -6.82
N ASN A 148 11.89 1.47 -7.38
CA ASN A 148 12.97 2.12 -6.65
C ASN A 148 12.38 3.03 -5.57
N ALA A 149 12.97 2.97 -4.38
CA ALA A 149 12.51 3.73 -3.25
C ALA A 149 12.50 5.24 -3.56
N PRO A 150 11.39 5.93 -3.30
CA PRO A 150 11.35 7.39 -3.38
C PRO A 150 12.20 8.02 -2.30
N ASN A 151 12.33 9.33 -2.32
CA ASN A 151 12.94 10.08 -1.23
C ASN A 151 12.07 9.99 0.03
N ALA A 152 12.37 9.01 0.88
CA ALA A 152 11.57 8.67 2.06
C ALA A 152 11.46 9.84 3.05
N ASP A 153 12.55 10.57 3.28
CA ASP A 153 12.55 11.72 4.18
C ASP A 153 11.61 12.82 3.67
N LYS A 154 11.59 13.04 2.36
CA LYS A 154 10.66 13.99 1.73
C LYS A 154 9.21 13.51 1.86
N CYS A 155 8.94 12.21 1.72
CA CYS A 155 7.62 11.62 1.93
C CYS A 155 7.11 11.85 3.35
N PHE A 156 7.92 11.56 4.37
CA PHE A 156 7.53 11.78 5.77
C PHE A 156 7.33 13.25 6.11
N LYS A 157 8.22 14.13 5.65
CA LYS A 157 8.03 15.58 5.81
C LYS A 157 6.73 16.07 5.17
N TRP A 158 6.38 15.51 4.03
CA TRP A 158 5.16 15.86 3.34
C TRP A 158 3.93 15.36 4.10
N ALA A 159 3.95 14.13 4.56
CA ALA A 159 2.88 13.54 5.36
C ALA A 159 2.62 14.32 6.67
N LYS A 160 3.66 14.83 7.33
CA LYS A 160 3.54 15.66 8.53
C LYS A 160 2.78 16.97 8.32
N ARG A 161 2.49 17.37 7.09
CA ARG A 161 1.58 18.51 6.84
C ARG A 161 0.14 18.21 7.30
N ALA A 162 -0.26 16.93 7.32
CA ALA A 162 -1.58 16.51 7.85
C ALA A 162 -1.65 16.68 9.37
N ASN A 163 -0.59 16.34 10.08
CA ASN A 163 -0.48 16.46 11.52
C ASN A 163 1.00 16.67 11.88
N ALA A 164 1.36 17.88 12.26
CA ALA A 164 2.74 18.24 12.61
C ALA A 164 3.29 17.46 13.82
N SER A 165 2.42 17.01 14.71
CA SER A 165 2.76 16.20 15.90
C SER A 165 2.71 14.70 15.67
N MET A 166 2.52 14.24 14.42
CA MET A 166 2.44 12.82 14.06
C MET A 166 3.64 12.04 14.58
N ASP A 167 3.36 10.98 15.32
CA ASP A 167 4.35 9.98 15.72
C ASP A 167 4.54 8.98 14.55
N LEU A 168 5.60 9.17 13.79
CA LEU A 168 5.87 8.34 12.60
C LEU A 168 6.00 6.86 12.95
N SER A 169 6.48 6.53 14.16
CA SER A 169 6.65 5.12 14.61
C SER A 169 5.32 4.38 14.77
N LYS A 170 4.22 5.14 14.93
CA LYS A 170 2.85 4.61 15.08
C LYS A 170 1.94 4.94 13.91
N SER A 171 2.47 5.55 12.87
CA SER A 171 1.72 6.02 11.71
C SER A 171 2.05 5.23 10.46
N LEU A 172 1.25 5.38 9.43
CA LEU A 172 1.51 4.82 8.11
C LEU A 172 1.39 5.89 7.03
N VAL A 173 2.38 5.98 6.16
CA VAL A 173 2.29 6.75 4.92
C VAL A 173 1.97 5.79 3.77
N ILE A 174 0.91 6.08 3.02
CA ILE A 174 0.54 5.35 1.81
C ILE A 174 0.80 6.25 0.63
N MET A 175 1.78 5.89 -0.19
CA MET A 175 2.11 6.62 -1.41
C MET A 175 1.40 5.99 -2.60
N LEU A 176 0.42 6.68 -3.14
CA LEU A 176 -0.26 6.31 -4.36
C LEU A 176 0.63 6.67 -5.55
N MET A 177 0.93 5.71 -6.40
CA MET A 177 1.72 5.92 -7.60
C MET A 177 0.80 5.97 -8.82
N ASN A 178 0.87 7.07 -9.59
CA ASN A 178 0.03 7.28 -10.75
C ASN A 178 0.48 6.42 -11.93
N THR A 179 0.23 5.14 -11.84
CA THR A 179 0.55 4.14 -12.87
C THR A 179 -0.37 2.94 -12.76
N SER A 180 -0.71 2.32 -13.89
CA SER A 180 -1.49 1.09 -13.96
C SER A 180 -0.65 -0.18 -13.81
N THR A 181 0.68 -0.07 -13.78
CA THR A 181 1.59 -1.21 -13.66
C THR A 181 1.41 -1.90 -12.31
N TYR A 182 1.22 -3.22 -12.34
CA TYR A 182 1.19 -4.02 -11.13
C TYR A 182 2.59 -4.13 -10.55
N GLU A 183 2.74 -3.62 -9.36
CA GLU A 183 3.92 -3.70 -8.50
C GLU A 183 3.49 -3.21 -7.12
N GLY A 184 4.30 -3.45 -6.10
CA GLY A 184 4.10 -2.89 -4.78
C GLY A 184 5.38 -3.05 -3.97
N VAL A 185 5.65 -2.13 -3.06
CA VAL A 185 6.75 -2.28 -2.12
C VAL A 185 6.51 -1.43 -0.88
N THR A 186 6.80 -1.99 0.29
CA THR A 186 6.76 -1.25 1.54
C THR A 186 8.16 -1.01 2.08
N MET A 187 8.50 0.25 2.32
CA MET A 187 9.71 0.65 3.02
C MET A 187 9.43 0.69 4.52
N MET A 188 10.19 -0.06 5.30
CA MET A 188 10.00 -0.18 6.74
C MET A 188 11.27 0.26 7.50
N TYR A 189 11.06 0.95 8.61
CA TYR A 189 12.10 1.33 9.55
C TYR A 189 11.98 0.57 10.86
N GLY A 190 13.09 0.38 11.55
CA GLY A 190 13.16 -0.37 12.80
C GLY A 190 12.32 0.19 13.95
N ASP A 191 12.04 1.49 13.92
CA ASP A 191 11.14 2.15 14.88
C ASP A 191 9.65 1.88 14.63
N GLY A 192 9.30 1.28 13.50
CA GLY A 192 7.91 1.02 13.11
C GLY A 192 7.38 1.93 12.01
N SER A 193 8.06 3.04 11.69
CA SER A 193 7.69 3.91 10.57
C SER A 193 7.66 3.15 9.25
N ALA A 194 6.73 3.48 8.37
CA ALA A 194 6.66 2.84 7.06
C ALA A 194 6.06 3.74 5.99
N ILE A 195 6.48 3.49 4.74
CA ILE A 195 5.87 4.03 3.52
C ILE A 195 5.49 2.85 2.63
N ALA A 196 4.21 2.69 2.37
CA ALA A 196 3.70 1.70 1.41
C ALA A 196 3.54 2.36 0.04
N CYS A 197 4.34 1.95 -0.93
CA CYS A 197 4.28 2.41 -2.31
C CYS A 197 3.27 1.55 -3.07
N CYS A 198 2.15 2.15 -3.45
CA CYS A 198 0.99 1.45 -4.00
C CYS A 198 0.61 2.02 -5.38
N PRO A 199 1.04 1.37 -6.49
CA PRO A 199 0.53 1.66 -7.82
C PRO A 199 -0.98 1.50 -7.92
N VAL A 200 -1.64 2.36 -8.72
CA VAL A 200 -3.06 2.25 -9.03
C VAL A 200 -3.24 1.23 -10.16
N SER A 201 -2.93 -0.03 -9.87
CA SER A 201 -2.94 -1.11 -10.86
C SER A 201 -4.33 -1.41 -11.40
N THR A 202 -4.43 -1.59 -12.71
CA THR A 202 -5.64 -2.02 -13.41
C THR A 202 -5.63 -3.52 -13.76
N ASP A 203 -4.69 -4.29 -13.23
CA ASP A 203 -4.61 -5.73 -13.42
C ASP A 203 -5.88 -6.43 -12.90
N ALA A 204 -6.10 -7.65 -13.37
CA ALA A 204 -7.22 -8.45 -12.92
C ALA A 204 -7.08 -8.84 -11.43
N TYR A 205 -8.23 -9.04 -10.77
CA TYR A 205 -8.28 -9.61 -9.42
C TYR A 205 -7.42 -10.89 -9.33
N PRO A 206 -6.65 -11.09 -8.27
CA PRO A 206 -6.52 -10.26 -7.05
C PRO A 206 -5.38 -9.21 -7.11
N TYR A 207 -4.73 -9.03 -8.26
CA TYR A 207 -3.53 -8.21 -8.47
C TYR A 207 -3.85 -6.76 -8.90
N ASN A 208 -5.05 -6.31 -8.57
CA ASN A 208 -5.50 -4.94 -8.81
C ASN A 208 -5.10 -4.01 -7.65
N PHE A 209 -5.45 -2.75 -7.78
CA PHE A 209 -5.16 -1.71 -6.78
C PHE A 209 -5.62 -2.08 -5.36
N ARG A 210 -6.81 -2.72 -5.23
CA ARG A 210 -7.26 -3.22 -3.93
C ARG A 210 -6.28 -4.21 -3.30
N GLY A 211 -5.84 -5.20 -4.08
CA GLY A 211 -4.90 -6.21 -3.61
C GLY A 211 -3.59 -5.59 -3.13
N ILE A 212 -3.05 -4.62 -3.88
CA ILE A 212 -1.82 -3.89 -3.52
C ILE A 212 -2.01 -3.11 -2.22
N ILE A 213 -3.08 -2.32 -2.07
CA ILE A 213 -3.35 -1.56 -0.84
C ILE A 213 -3.44 -2.49 0.37
N GLN A 214 -4.16 -3.60 0.24
CA GLN A 214 -4.34 -4.53 1.35
C GLN A 214 -3.02 -5.24 1.71
N HIS A 215 -2.24 -5.66 0.71
CA HIS A 215 -0.96 -6.34 0.92
C HIS A 215 0.11 -5.37 1.46
N GLU A 216 0.40 -4.30 0.72
CA GLU A 216 1.49 -3.39 1.05
C GLU A 216 1.17 -2.51 2.25
N ALA A 217 0.07 -1.77 2.19
CA ALA A 217 -0.25 -0.82 3.25
C ALA A 217 -0.80 -1.52 4.50
N GLY A 218 -1.78 -2.40 4.34
CA GLY A 218 -2.41 -3.10 5.46
C GLY A 218 -1.53 -4.20 6.03
N GLY A 219 -0.94 -5.05 5.18
CA GLY A 219 -0.11 -6.18 5.59
C GLY A 219 1.26 -5.75 6.10
N HIS A 220 2.11 -5.25 5.22
CA HIS A 220 3.48 -4.86 5.58
C HIS A 220 3.52 -3.54 6.36
N GLY A 221 2.88 -2.51 5.82
CA GLY A 221 3.01 -1.14 6.30
C GLY A 221 2.52 -0.98 7.74
N PHE A 222 1.27 -1.32 8.00
CA PHE A 222 0.70 -1.23 9.35
C PHE A 222 0.82 -2.55 10.13
N GLY A 223 0.41 -3.68 9.53
CA GLY A 223 0.36 -4.99 10.19
C GLY A 223 1.74 -5.55 10.55
N LYS A 224 2.80 -5.12 9.89
CA LYS A 224 4.17 -5.67 10.01
C LYS A 224 4.20 -7.18 9.78
N LEU A 225 3.40 -7.64 8.82
CA LEU A 225 3.32 -9.03 8.42
C LEU A 225 4.42 -9.35 7.40
N GLY A 226 4.87 -10.60 7.39
CA GLY A 226 5.79 -11.12 6.38
C GLY A 226 5.04 -11.72 5.19
N ASP A 227 5.73 -11.83 4.05
CA ASP A 227 5.21 -12.48 2.86
C ASP A 227 5.01 -13.97 3.06
N GLU A 228 3.83 -14.48 2.71
CA GLU A 228 3.50 -15.90 2.80
C GLU A 228 3.64 -16.63 1.45
N TYR A 229 3.91 -15.91 0.36
CA TYR A 229 4.08 -16.51 -0.96
C TYR A 229 5.45 -17.17 -1.13
N ILE A 230 5.52 -18.06 -2.14
CA ILE A 230 6.68 -18.90 -2.41
C ILE A 230 7.03 -18.75 -3.89
N TYR A 231 8.28 -18.48 -4.21
CA TYR A 231 8.78 -18.55 -5.57
C TYR A 231 10.17 -19.21 -5.71
N HIS A 232 10.83 -19.50 -4.58
CA HIS A 232 12.05 -20.29 -4.57
C HIS A 232 11.76 -21.71 -4.11
N ASN A 233 11.99 -22.71 -4.96
CA ASN A 233 11.92 -24.11 -4.55
C ASN A 233 13.19 -24.48 -3.77
N ALA A 234 13.36 -23.90 -2.59
CA ALA A 234 14.55 -24.03 -1.78
C ALA A 234 14.18 -23.98 -0.28
N PHE A 235 15.12 -24.46 0.53
CA PHE A 235 15.11 -24.24 1.99
C PHE A 235 15.53 -22.80 2.26
N ILE A 236 14.91 -22.15 3.26
CA ILE A 236 15.29 -20.81 3.66
C ILE A 236 16.69 -20.81 4.27
N GLN A 237 17.58 -20.03 3.68
CA GLN A 237 18.92 -19.82 4.23
C GLN A 237 18.91 -18.57 5.09
N THR A 238 18.97 -18.75 6.38
CA THR A 238 18.91 -17.67 7.37
C THR A 238 20.21 -17.49 8.13
N CYS A 239 21.19 -18.34 7.85
CA CYS A 239 22.53 -18.28 8.44
C CYS A 239 23.59 -18.00 7.37
N ASN A 240 24.76 -17.53 7.79
CA ASN A 240 25.96 -17.47 6.95
C ASN A 240 26.60 -18.87 6.75
N CYS A 241 25.78 -19.91 6.72
CA CYS A 241 26.21 -21.26 6.48
C CYS A 241 26.50 -21.48 4.99
N ILE A 242 27.24 -22.56 4.71
CA ILE A 242 27.54 -22.99 3.34
C ILE A 242 26.24 -23.29 2.60
N ASP A 243 26.20 -23.05 1.30
CA ASP A 243 25.09 -23.37 0.41
C ASP A 243 24.51 -24.79 0.68
N GLY A 244 23.20 -24.87 0.85
CA GLY A 244 22.50 -26.14 1.12
C GLY A 244 22.33 -26.46 2.61
N CYS A 245 22.57 -25.53 3.51
CA CYS A 245 22.25 -25.69 4.92
C CYS A 245 20.76 -25.97 5.13
N GLU A 246 20.42 -27.14 5.67
CA GLU A 246 19.05 -27.57 5.96
C GLU A 246 18.83 -27.75 7.48
N HIS A 247 19.56 -27.04 8.31
CA HIS A 247 19.32 -27.09 9.75
C HIS A 247 18.31 -26.03 10.19
N PRO A 248 17.47 -26.32 11.18
CA PRO A 248 16.47 -25.39 11.65
C PRO A 248 17.11 -24.18 12.34
N HIS A 249 16.56 -23.01 12.05
CA HIS A 249 16.79 -21.77 12.78
C HIS A 249 15.57 -21.45 13.63
N GLY A 250 15.78 -20.87 14.79
CA GLY A 250 14.68 -20.39 15.63
C GLY A 250 14.20 -18.99 15.24
N ASP A 251 13.00 -18.65 15.60
CA ASP A 251 12.45 -17.30 15.45
C ASP A 251 13.21 -16.25 16.26
N ASP A 252 13.97 -16.66 17.25
CA ASP A 252 14.80 -15.83 18.15
C ASP A 252 16.24 -15.65 17.68
N ASP A 253 16.64 -16.27 16.58
CA ASP A 253 17.98 -16.12 16.01
C ASP A 253 18.18 -14.74 15.36
N THR A 254 18.55 -13.74 16.16
CA THR A 254 18.79 -12.38 15.73
C THR A 254 20.07 -12.19 14.88
N SER A 255 20.83 -13.25 14.61
CA SER A 255 21.89 -13.23 13.58
C SER A 255 21.31 -13.18 12.17
N THR A 256 20.01 -13.48 12.02
CA THR A 256 19.27 -13.46 10.76
C THR A 256 18.38 -12.21 10.66
N SER A 257 18.11 -11.73 9.45
CA SER A 257 17.16 -10.63 9.22
C SER A 257 15.76 -10.98 9.73
N PHE A 258 15.35 -12.23 9.56
CA PHE A 258 14.06 -12.72 10.03
C PHE A 258 13.95 -12.63 11.57
N GLY A 259 14.95 -13.13 12.29
CA GLY A 259 14.99 -13.05 13.76
C GLY A 259 15.05 -11.61 14.27
N VAL A 260 15.73 -10.70 13.56
CA VAL A 260 15.69 -9.27 13.88
C VAL A 260 14.26 -8.72 13.77
N TYR A 261 13.52 -9.06 12.71
CA TYR A 261 12.12 -8.63 12.57
C TYR A 261 11.22 -9.24 13.64
N LYS A 262 11.42 -10.52 13.96
CA LYS A 262 10.71 -11.19 15.05
C LYS A 262 10.96 -10.53 16.41
N SER A 263 12.20 -10.13 16.70
CA SER A 263 12.54 -9.43 17.95
C SER A 263 11.85 -8.07 18.10
N LYS A 264 11.45 -7.45 16.99
CA LYS A 264 10.64 -6.22 16.96
C LYS A 264 9.12 -6.50 17.08
N GLY A 265 8.71 -7.75 17.26
CA GLY A 265 7.30 -8.16 17.28
C GLY A 265 6.62 -8.15 15.90
N TRP A 266 7.43 -8.22 14.82
CA TRP A 266 6.95 -8.29 13.45
C TRP A 266 6.84 -9.74 12.98
N TYR A 267 6.26 -9.97 11.81
CA TYR A 267 6.15 -11.28 11.14
C TYR A 267 5.50 -12.36 12.02
N LYS A 268 4.49 -11.97 12.82
CA LYS A 268 3.75 -12.93 13.64
C LYS A 268 3.04 -14.01 12.82
N ASN A 269 2.78 -13.75 11.54
CA ASN A 269 2.16 -14.70 10.61
C ASN A 269 3.12 -15.75 10.06
N LEU A 270 4.42 -15.67 10.37
CA LEU A 270 5.45 -16.61 9.93
C LEU A 270 6.26 -17.15 11.12
N SER A 271 6.81 -18.35 10.97
CA SER A 271 7.72 -18.96 11.95
C SER A 271 8.71 -19.89 11.25
N MET A 272 9.95 -19.98 11.76
CA MET A 272 10.95 -20.93 11.31
C MET A 272 10.95 -22.23 12.13
N THR A 273 10.11 -22.35 13.16
CA THR A 273 9.97 -23.59 13.91
C THR A 273 8.87 -24.49 13.34
N SER A 274 9.15 -25.80 13.25
CA SER A 274 8.17 -26.82 12.93
C SER A 274 7.37 -27.32 14.14
N ASP A 275 7.68 -26.82 15.34
CA ASP A 275 6.94 -27.18 16.54
C ASP A 275 5.66 -26.36 16.68
N ALA A 276 4.52 -27.01 16.44
CA ALA A 276 3.19 -26.40 16.54
C ALA A 276 2.87 -25.79 17.92
N LYS A 277 3.63 -26.12 18.97
CA LYS A 277 3.47 -25.51 20.29
C LYS A 277 4.24 -24.18 20.47
N GLN A 278 5.20 -23.92 19.60
CA GLN A 278 6.09 -22.76 19.70
C GLN A 278 5.78 -21.67 18.67
N VAL A 279 4.95 -21.95 17.67
CA VAL A 279 4.58 -20.95 16.67
C VAL A 279 3.71 -19.85 17.29
N PRO A 280 3.74 -18.61 16.75
CA PRO A 280 2.93 -17.49 17.28
C PRO A 280 1.42 -17.78 17.32
N TRP A 281 0.94 -18.68 16.48
CA TRP A 281 -0.49 -19.07 16.39
C TRP A 281 -0.83 -20.40 17.09
N ALA A 282 0.05 -20.94 17.94
CA ALA A 282 -0.18 -22.21 18.64
C ALA A 282 -1.52 -22.27 19.38
N HIS A 283 -1.93 -21.16 19.99
CA HIS A 283 -3.19 -21.05 20.72
C HIS A 283 -4.44 -21.07 19.81
N LEU A 284 -4.29 -20.79 18.51
CA LEU A 284 -5.37 -20.81 17.53
C LEU A 284 -5.60 -22.20 16.92
N ILE A 285 -4.56 -23.07 16.86
CA ILE A 285 -4.63 -24.38 16.20
C ILE A 285 -5.76 -25.25 16.79
N TYR A 286 -5.94 -25.19 18.09
CA TYR A 286 -6.99 -25.98 18.78
C TYR A 286 -8.18 -25.15 19.25
N HIS A 287 -8.22 -23.87 18.90
CA HIS A 287 -9.34 -23.01 19.29
C HIS A 287 -10.57 -23.27 18.41
N LYS A 288 -11.73 -23.47 19.04
CA LYS A 288 -12.99 -23.88 18.40
C LYS A 288 -13.40 -23.02 17.17
N ASN A 289 -13.02 -21.75 17.14
CA ASN A 289 -13.37 -20.84 16.05
C ASN A 289 -12.36 -20.85 14.92
N TYR A 290 -11.18 -21.48 15.07
CA TYR A 290 -10.07 -21.37 14.12
C TYR A 290 -9.52 -22.73 13.67
N SER A 291 -9.77 -23.80 14.43
CA SER A 291 -9.16 -25.12 14.22
C SER A 291 -9.54 -25.81 12.89
N ASP A 292 -10.51 -25.28 12.16
CA ASP A 292 -10.88 -25.75 10.83
C ASP A 292 -9.98 -25.18 9.72
N LYS A 293 -9.16 -24.16 10.02
CA LYS A 293 -8.32 -23.45 9.04
C LYS A 293 -6.88 -23.28 9.48
N VAL A 294 -6.67 -23.06 10.78
CA VAL A 294 -5.35 -22.79 11.34
C VAL A 294 -4.63 -24.08 11.65
N ASP A 295 -3.46 -24.26 11.02
CA ASP A 295 -2.58 -25.41 11.21
C ASP A 295 -1.13 -24.99 10.90
N MET A 296 -0.27 -25.92 10.59
CA MET A 296 1.12 -25.74 10.17
C MET A 296 1.24 -25.97 8.67
N TYR A 297 1.37 -24.88 7.91
CA TYR A 297 1.59 -24.95 6.46
C TYR A 297 3.04 -24.58 6.16
N GLU A 298 3.83 -25.53 5.70
CA GLU A 298 5.22 -25.26 5.30
C GLU A 298 5.25 -24.40 4.02
N GLY A 299 6.17 -23.45 4.01
CA GLY A 299 6.40 -22.50 2.95
C GLY A 299 5.90 -21.08 3.31
N GLY A 300 6.64 -20.10 2.84
CA GLY A 300 6.47 -18.67 3.06
C GLY A 300 7.81 -17.97 2.96
N TYR A 301 7.83 -16.66 3.17
CA TYR A 301 9.03 -15.86 3.04
C TYR A 301 9.82 -16.19 1.77
N MET A 302 9.09 -16.36 0.67
CA MET A 302 9.60 -16.69 -0.67
C MET A 302 10.16 -18.11 -0.86
N HIS A 303 10.15 -18.97 0.16
CA HIS A 303 10.79 -20.29 0.14
C HIS A 303 9.78 -21.42 0.38
N THR A 304 10.04 -22.60 -0.21
CA THR A 304 9.18 -23.78 -0.06
C THR A 304 9.35 -24.51 1.26
N ARG A 305 10.51 -24.40 1.90
CA ARG A 305 10.86 -25.18 3.11
C ARG A 305 11.53 -24.33 4.17
N GLY A 306 11.39 -24.75 5.42
CA GLY A 306 12.05 -24.18 6.60
C GLY A 306 11.35 -22.96 7.20
N VAL A 307 10.24 -22.56 6.65
CA VAL A 307 9.38 -21.50 7.19
C VAL A 307 7.93 -21.95 7.12
N TYR A 308 7.14 -21.57 8.10
CA TYR A 308 5.76 -22.01 8.28
C TYR A 308 4.84 -20.82 8.39
N ARG A 309 3.59 -20.98 7.93
CA ARG A 309 2.48 -20.06 8.04
C ARG A 309 1.26 -20.74 8.63
N SER A 310 0.30 -19.98 9.11
CA SER A 310 -0.84 -20.52 9.89
C SER A 310 -1.98 -21.04 9.05
N GLU A 311 -2.12 -20.60 7.81
CA GLU A 311 -3.24 -20.96 6.93
C GLU A 311 -2.76 -21.20 5.49
N ALA A 312 -3.55 -21.95 4.71
CA ALA A 312 -3.19 -22.32 3.34
C ALA A 312 -2.98 -21.11 2.44
N THR A 313 -3.79 -20.08 2.61
CA THR A 313 -3.76 -18.85 1.80
C THR A 313 -4.25 -17.64 2.60
N SER A 314 -3.80 -16.45 2.20
CA SER A 314 -4.17 -15.18 2.80
C SER A 314 -3.85 -14.00 1.85
N CYS A 315 -4.14 -12.78 2.29
CA CYS A 315 -3.70 -11.56 1.60
C CYS A 315 -2.18 -11.53 1.42
N MET A 316 -1.41 -12.00 2.42
CA MET A 316 0.06 -12.01 2.37
C MET A 316 0.63 -13.13 1.49
N ASN A 317 -0.23 -14.02 0.98
CA ASN A 317 0.13 -15.08 0.05
C ASN A 317 -0.19 -14.71 -1.40
N ASN A 318 -1.41 -14.25 -1.68
CA ASN A 318 -1.89 -14.05 -3.06
C ASN A 318 -2.87 -12.88 -3.23
N ASN A 319 -2.80 -11.87 -2.38
CA ASN A 319 -3.60 -10.63 -2.44
C ASN A 319 -5.13 -10.84 -2.36
N ILE A 320 -5.62 -11.97 -1.86
CA ILE A 320 -7.04 -12.13 -1.59
C ILE A 320 -7.49 -11.23 -0.42
N PRO A 321 -8.75 -10.76 -0.37
CA PRO A 321 -9.22 -9.85 0.67
C PRO A 321 -9.48 -10.56 2.01
N TYR A 322 -8.48 -11.26 2.52
CA TYR A 322 -8.54 -12.05 3.73
C TYR A 322 -7.16 -12.16 4.38
N TYR A 323 -7.01 -11.69 5.59
CA TYR A 323 -5.83 -11.98 6.42
C TYR A 323 -6.05 -13.25 7.23
N SER A 324 -5.00 -14.05 7.43
CA SER A 324 -5.05 -15.20 8.33
C SER A 324 -5.40 -14.78 9.76
N ALA A 325 -5.93 -15.69 10.58
CA ALA A 325 -6.37 -15.39 11.94
C ALA A 325 -5.27 -14.75 12.79
N ILE A 326 -4.04 -15.27 12.73
CA ILE A 326 -2.90 -14.68 13.43
C ILE A 326 -2.51 -13.31 12.88
N SER A 327 -2.67 -13.08 11.58
CA SER A 327 -2.44 -11.78 10.97
C SER A 327 -3.43 -10.74 11.48
N ARG A 328 -4.74 -11.09 11.55
CA ARG A 328 -5.77 -10.23 12.12
C ARG A 328 -5.51 -9.93 13.59
N GLN A 329 -5.14 -10.95 14.36
CA GLN A 329 -4.75 -10.77 15.78
C GLN A 329 -3.58 -9.79 15.89
N ALA A 330 -2.51 -9.98 15.13
CA ALA A 330 -1.32 -9.11 15.16
C ALA A 330 -1.65 -7.65 14.83
N ILE A 331 -2.55 -7.43 13.87
CA ILE A 331 -3.04 -6.09 13.52
C ILE A 331 -3.82 -5.47 14.69
N VAL A 332 -4.74 -6.22 15.31
CA VAL A 332 -5.54 -5.73 16.45
C VAL A 332 -4.67 -5.45 17.66
N GLU A 333 -3.71 -6.30 17.99
CA GLU A 333 -2.73 -6.08 19.05
C GLU A 333 -1.99 -4.74 18.84
N ARG A 334 -1.59 -4.46 17.60
CA ARG A 334 -0.91 -3.21 17.24
C ARG A 334 -1.83 -1.99 17.36
N ILE A 335 -3.07 -2.09 16.89
CA ILE A 335 -4.07 -1.02 17.06
C ILE A 335 -4.26 -0.71 18.54
N LYS A 336 -4.45 -1.74 19.38
CA LYS A 336 -4.63 -1.58 20.82
C LYS A 336 -3.40 -0.98 21.48
N ALA A 337 -2.21 -1.46 21.16
CA ALA A 337 -0.95 -0.93 21.68
C ALA A 337 -0.77 0.56 21.31
N TYR A 338 -1.06 0.95 20.09
CA TYR A 338 -0.95 2.34 19.64
C TYR A 338 -2.03 3.25 20.25
N ALA A 339 -3.19 2.69 20.55
CA ALA A 339 -4.25 3.38 21.29
C ALA A 339 -3.99 3.48 22.80
N GLY A 340 -2.95 2.80 23.32
CA GLY A 340 -2.68 2.73 24.75
C GLY A 340 -3.65 1.83 25.52
N GLU A 341 -4.33 0.91 24.82
CA GLU A 341 -5.29 -0.05 25.37
C GLU A 341 -4.67 -1.46 25.46
N PRO A 342 -5.04 -2.25 26.47
CA PRO A 342 -4.63 -3.66 26.52
C PRO A 342 -5.32 -4.45 25.39
N PHE A 343 -4.60 -5.44 24.86
CA PHE A 343 -5.21 -6.44 23.99
C PHE A 343 -5.93 -7.49 24.87
N ASP A 344 -7.15 -7.82 24.51
CA ASP A 344 -7.94 -8.88 25.11
C ASP A 344 -8.31 -9.91 24.03
N PHE A 345 -7.91 -11.16 24.26
CA PHE A 345 -8.11 -12.24 23.26
C PHE A 345 -9.57 -12.62 23.10
N ASP A 346 -10.35 -12.66 24.20
CA ASP A 346 -11.76 -13.02 24.13
C ASP A 346 -12.58 -11.92 23.43
N ASP A 347 -12.25 -10.65 23.66
CA ASP A 347 -12.82 -9.50 22.94
C ASP A 347 -12.45 -9.56 21.44
N PHE A 348 -11.21 -9.91 21.11
CA PHE A 348 -10.77 -10.12 19.73
C PHE A 348 -11.60 -11.23 19.08
N VAL A 349 -11.70 -12.41 19.70
CA VAL A 349 -12.46 -13.56 19.17
C VAL A 349 -13.93 -13.21 18.98
N ALA A 350 -14.51 -12.44 19.89
CA ALA A 350 -15.92 -12.03 19.80
C ALA A 350 -16.20 -11.05 18.63
N LYS A 351 -15.20 -10.26 18.24
CA LYS A 351 -15.28 -9.27 17.16
C LYS A 351 -14.72 -9.77 15.83
N ASP A 352 -13.93 -10.86 15.84
CA ASP A 352 -13.28 -11.38 14.64
C ASP A 352 -14.32 -11.97 13.68
N SER A 353 -14.59 -11.24 12.61
CA SER A 353 -15.59 -11.63 11.63
C SER A 353 -14.95 -12.42 10.48
N PHE A 354 -15.35 -13.69 10.36
CA PHE A 354 -14.93 -14.54 9.22
C PHE A 354 -15.78 -14.35 7.97
N GLU A 355 -16.92 -13.65 8.09
CA GLU A 355 -17.98 -13.76 7.09
C GLU A 355 -17.74 -12.93 5.81
N VAL A 356 -16.94 -11.88 5.87
CA VAL A 356 -16.89 -10.85 4.81
C VAL A 356 -16.03 -11.26 3.61
N GLY A 357 -15.27 -12.34 3.66
CA GLY A 357 -14.44 -12.78 2.52
C GLY A 357 -14.55 -14.27 2.20
N THR A 358 -14.80 -15.11 3.18
CA THR A 358 -14.66 -16.56 3.06
C THR A 358 -15.78 -17.24 2.28
N LYS A 359 -17.02 -16.77 2.37
CA LYS A 359 -18.14 -17.36 1.60
C LYS A 359 -18.01 -17.10 0.10
N SER A 360 -17.40 -16.00 -0.28
CA SER A 360 -17.11 -15.68 -1.68
C SER A 360 -15.88 -16.44 -2.19
N LEU A 361 -14.87 -16.64 -1.32
CA LEU A 361 -13.59 -17.26 -1.67
C LEU A 361 -13.67 -18.78 -1.74
N THR A 362 -14.48 -19.43 -0.92
CA THR A 362 -14.69 -20.88 -0.96
C THR A 362 -15.38 -21.38 -2.22
N ARG A 363 -15.98 -20.49 -3.02
CA ARG A 363 -16.61 -20.84 -4.30
C ARG A 363 -15.71 -20.69 -5.52
N THR A 364 -14.61 -19.95 -5.43
CA THR A 364 -13.77 -19.57 -6.57
C THR A 364 -12.31 -20.00 -6.45
N PHE A 365 -11.83 -20.38 -5.27
CA PHE A 365 -10.47 -20.87 -5.06
C PHE A 365 -10.53 -22.32 -4.61
N ASP A 366 -9.94 -23.19 -5.43
CA ASP A 366 -9.63 -24.55 -5.05
C ASP A 366 -8.45 -24.51 -4.06
N TRP A 367 -8.75 -24.68 -2.78
CA TRP A 367 -7.77 -24.68 -1.68
C TRP A 367 -6.73 -25.81 -1.78
N THR A 368 -6.91 -26.73 -2.74
CA THR A 368 -5.98 -27.82 -3.03
C THR A 368 -4.77 -27.38 -3.85
N PHE A 369 -4.71 -26.16 -4.34
CA PHE A 369 -3.52 -25.64 -5.00
C PHE A 369 -2.40 -25.43 -3.95
N GLY A 370 -1.78 -26.53 -3.61
CA GLY A 370 -0.40 -26.52 -3.19
C GLY A 370 0.38 -25.79 -4.29
N VAL A 371 0.80 -24.60 -3.93
CA VAL A 371 1.88 -23.85 -4.57
C VAL A 371 2.08 -24.18 -6.07
N ASP A 372 1.25 -23.64 -6.97
CA ASP A 372 1.69 -23.45 -8.35
C ASP A 372 2.51 -22.16 -8.37
N PRO A 373 3.84 -22.22 -8.49
CA PRO A 373 4.70 -21.04 -8.59
C PRO A 373 4.33 -20.11 -9.76
N LYS A 374 3.55 -20.62 -10.73
CA LYS A 374 3.06 -19.83 -11.88
C LYS A 374 1.86 -18.95 -11.54
N MET A 375 1.19 -19.18 -10.43
CA MET A 375 0.04 -18.37 -9.98
C MET A 375 0.42 -17.31 -8.96
N VAL A 376 1.63 -17.34 -8.44
CA VAL A 376 2.13 -16.33 -7.51
C VAL A 376 2.93 -15.31 -8.32
N ARG A 377 2.34 -14.16 -8.58
CA ARG A 377 3.12 -12.99 -8.96
C ARG A 377 3.76 -12.45 -7.68
N ALA A 378 5.07 -12.64 -7.56
CA ALA A 378 5.82 -11.98 -6.50
C ALA A 378 5.63 -10.47 -6.62
N ASN A 379 5.30 -9.80 -5.52
CA ASN A 379 5.37 -8.35 -5.40
C ASN A 379 6.83 -7.92 -5.17
N GLY A 380 7.73 -8.29 -6.10
CA GLY A 380 9.15 -8.00 -5.93
C GLY A 380 9.82 -8.81 -4.80
N ASP A 381 10.87 -8.24 -4.20
CA ASP A 381 11.72 -8.92 -3.20
C ASP A 381 11.20 -8.77 -1.75
N GLY A 382 9.93 -8.45 -1.55
CA GLY A 382 9.35 -8.15 -0.26
C GLY A 382 9.69 -6.75 0.28
N PRO A 383 9.26 -6.41 1.51
CA PRO A 383 9.46 -5.09 2.07
C PRO A 383 10.94 -4.75 2.26
N ILE A 384 11.28 -3.47 2.04
CA ILE A 384 12.64 -2.95 2.14
C ILE A 384 12.89 -2.41 3.54
N TYR A 385 13.93 -2.91 4.22
CA TYR A 385 14.38 -2.34 5.48
C TYR A 385 15.26 -1.11 5.23
N MET A 386 14.85 0.03 5.76
CA MET A 386 15.45 1.34 5.50
C MET A 386 16.38 1.85 6.62
N GLY A 387 16.63 1.06 7.64
CA GLY A 387 17.39 1.43 8.82
C GLY A 387 16.49 1.63 10.06
N GLU A 388 17.07 2.06 11.18
CA GLU A 388 16.33 2.12 12.46
C GLU A 388 15.33 3.27 12.51
N HIS A 389 15.66 4.44 11.95
CA HIS A 389 14.80 5.62 12.00
C HIS A 389 14.90 6.43 10.70
N PRO A 390 13.80 7.08 10.26
CA PRO A 390 13.86 8.03 9.15
C PRO A 390 14.59 9.33 9.58
N ASN A 391 15.32 9.96 8.66
CA ASN A 391 16.05 11.22 8.87
C ASN A 391 15.13 12.45 8.76
N VAL A 392 14.00 12.44 9.44
CA VAL A 392 13.03 13.55 9.42
C VAL A 392 13.27 14.45 10.63
N LYS A 393 14.03 15.53 10.39
CA LYS A 393 14.19 16.62 11.38
C LYS A 393 13.08 17.65 11.24
#